data_39951675029ef00296c7a36d2832c247
#
_entry.id   39951675029ef00296c7a36d2832c247
#
_cell.length_a   1.000
_cell.length_b   1.000
_cell.length_c   1.000
_cell.angle_alpha   90.00
_cell.angle_beta   90.00
_cell.angle_gamma   90.00
#
_symmetry.space_group_name_H-M   'P 1'
#
loop_
_entity.id
_entity.type
_entity.pdbx_description
1 polymer ?
#
loop_
_entity_poly.entity_id
_entity_poly.type
_entity_poly.pdbx_seq_one_letter_code
_entity_poly.pdbx_strand_id
1 'polypeptide(L)'
;MKEEENASPCRYIALDIHKHYSVVAGVNRDGEEILAPRRVEHLDLEDWLAKHLQATDRVVIESTTNAWHVYELLEPLVGEILVANPIKVGQIACARVKTDKKDTLILARLLAANLVPTVWVPPKHVREMRQLVSQRRQLVGMHTQVVNRMHSVSHRHHLGHPKGKRFQEKDMGWREKLGRMERFQLDLDLETKKYLKGQIDQITKELGSRSHEEPWANQMMYLMQIPGFGVVTGMTVLTAIGDITRFESPKKLVSYSGLAPGVEQSGEKNRGRGITKEGRKELRWALVEVAQRAVKADPHWKRLFIELQRRMHRNQAIVAIARHLLTLVWTILSQGKSYHYYSDERIAYKYYTWSWQLDEVQRKGLTRPQFVRYYLMRLGIGANLQKVALDPKHPHRLASEAEILELMPEFQPPR
;
A
#
# COMPACT_ATOMS: atom_id res chain seq x y z
N MET A 1 -21.75 44.02 1.13
CA MET A 1 -20.74 42.95 1.25
C MET A 1 -20.33 42.91 2.72
N LYS A 2 -20.86 41.96 3.50
CA LYS A 2 -20.38 41.70 4.86
C LYS A 2 -19.20 40.77 4.72
N GLU A 3 -18.03 41.22 5.06
CA GLU A 3 -16.86 40.38 5.32
C GLU A 3 -17.28 39.42 6.44
N GLU A 4 -17.40 38.13 6.13
CA GLU A 4 -17.35 37.08 7.14
C GLU A 4 -15.93 37.14 7.74
N GLU A 5 -15.81 37.80 8.88
CA GLU A 5 -14.69 37.65 9.76
C GLU A 5 -14.56 36.17 10.10
N ASN A 6 -13.66 35.50 9.38
CA ASN A 6 -13.18 34.18 9.73
C ASN A 6 -12.51 34.32 11.11
N ALA A 7 -13.26 34.11 12.18
CA ALA A 7 -12.76 34.20 13.54
C ALA A 7 -11.56 33.26 13.67
N SER A 8 -10.38 33.85 13.77
CA SER A 8 -9.14 33.08 13.98
C SER A 8 -9.33 32.14 15.17
N PRO A 9 -8.93 30.87 15.09
CA PRO A 9 -9.09 29.94 16.19
C PRO A 9 -8.45 30.51 17.46
N CYS A 10 -9.19 30.48 18.57
CA CYS A 10 -8.72 31.07 19.82
C CYS A 10 -7.65 30.22 20.50
N ARG A 11 -7.60 28.89 20.20
CA ARG A 11 -6.73 27.96 20.89
C ARG A 11 -6.06 26.97 19.91
N TYR A 12 -4.79 26.72 20.15
CA TYR A 12 -3.96 25.80 19.40
C TYR A 12 -3.50 24.67 20.34
N ILE A 13 -4.08 23.50 20.19
CA ILE A 13 -3.92 22.37 21.09
C ILE A 13 -3.01 21.33 20.45
N ALA A 14 -2.11 20.76 21.21
CA ALA A 14 -1.28 19.63 20.78
C ALA A 14 -1.49 18.42 21.70
N LEU A 15 -1.49 17.24 21.10
CA LEU A 15 -1.48 15.98 21.81
C LEU A 15 -0.23 15.18 21.39
N ASP A 16 0.61 14.87 22.36
CA ASP A 16 1.67 13.88 22.23
C ASP A 16 1.14 12.53 22.72
N ILE A 17 1.01 11.58 21.79
CA ILE A 17 0.28 10.33 22.01
C ILE A 17 1.27 9.21 22.33
N HIS A 18 1.25 8.72 23.56
CA HIS A 18 2.03 7.57 24.02
C HIS A 18 1.20 6.27 24.00
N LYS A 19 1.77 5.17 24.51
CA LYS A 19 1.11 3.85 24.50
C LYS A 19 -0.12 3.78 25.41
N HIS A 20 -0.10 4.45 26.55
CA HIS A 20 -1.15 4.33 27.59
C HIS A 20 -1.79 5.68 27.97
N TYR A 21 -1.16 6.78 27.62
CA TYR A 21 -1.60 8.12 27.93
C TYR A 21 -1.26 9.07 26.79
N SER A 22 -1.85 10.24 26.84
CA SER A 22 -1.48 11.38 26.00
C SER A 22 -1.09 12.57 26.87
N VAL A 23 -0.15 13.38 26.42
CA VAL A 23 0.12 14.69 27.03
C VAL A 23 -0.57 15.73 26.17
N VAL A 24 -1.41 16.56 26.78
CA VAL A 24 -2.17 17.61 26.10
C VAL A 24 -1.67 18.95 26.59
N ALA A 25 -1.45 19.89 25.68
CA ALA A 25 -1.10 21.26 25.99
C ALA A 25 -1.71 22.21 24.97
N GLY A 26 -1.90 23.48 25.33
CA GLY A 26 -2.48 24.46 24.43
C GLY A 26 -1.86 25.84 24.58
N VAL A 27 -1.81 26.56 23.45
CA VAL A 27 -1.33 27.95 23.40
C VAL A 27 -2.35 28.83 22.68
N ASN A 28 -2.28 30.14 22.93
CA ASN A 28 -2.98 31.16 22.15
C ASN A 28 -2.22 31.44 20.82
N ARG A 29 -2.69 32.42 20.07
CA ARG A 29 -2.09 32.82 18.78
C ARG A 29 -0.64 33.33 18.94
N ASP A 30 -0.33 33.93 20.08
CA ASP A 30 0.98 34.51 20.37
C ASP A 30 1.97 33.47 20.92
N GLY A 31 1.53 32.22 21.08
CA GLY A 31 2.36 31.11 21.58
C GLY A 31 2.44 31.05 23.12
N GLU A 32 1.62 31.84 23.82
CA GLU A 32 1.53 31.81 25.28
C GLU A 32 0.66 30.63 25.75
N GLU A 33 1.09 30.01 26.84
CA GLU A 33 0.42 28.82 27.40
C GLU A 33 -0.94 29.19 27.98
N ILE A 34 -2.01 28.57 27.46
CA ILE A 34 -3.38 28.71 27.96
C ILE A 34 -3.93 27.40 28.53
N LEU A 35 -3.31 26.28 28.19
CA LEU A 35 -3.56 24.96 28.75
C LEU A 35 -2.23 24.33 29.12
N ALA A 36 -1.94 24.25 30.40
CA ALA A 36 -0.69 23.67 30.93
C ALA A 36 -0.56 22.19 30.52
N PRO A 37 0.65 21.71 30.21
CA PRO A 37 0.88 20.33 29.81
C PRO A 37 0.34 19.35 30.85
N ARG A 38 -0.66 18.57 30.47
CA ARG A 38 -1.33 17.62 31.34
C ARG A 38 -1.28 16.22 30.74
N ARG A 39 -0.91 15.26 31.56
CA ARG A 39 -1.04 13.85 31.24
C ARG A 39 -2.48 13.39 31.45
N VAL A 40 -3.05 12.72 30.43
CA VAL A 40 -4.38 12.13 30.44
C VAL A 40 -4.24 10.65 30.07
N GLU A 41 -4.72 9.76 30.93
CA GLU A 41 -4.74 8.34 30.64
C GLU A 41 -5.75 8.03 29.50
N HIS A 42 -5.47 7.04 28.66
CA HIS A 42 -6.33 6.74 27.52
C HIS A 42 -7.75 6.30 27.92
N LEU A 43 -7.91 5.73 29.10
CA LEU A 43 -9.24 5.35 29.61
C LEU A 43 -10.13 6.57 29.87
N ASP A 44 -9.53 7.71 30.20
CA ASP A 44 -10.23 8.95 30.51
C ASP A 44 -10.19 9.96 29.35
N LEU A 45 -9.51 9.60 28.22
CA LEU A 45 -9.18 10.56 27.18
C LEU A 45 -10.42 11.11 26.49
N GLU A 46 -11.37 10.26 26.13
CA GLU A 46 -12.60 10.66 25.43
C GLU A 46 -13.41 11.65 26.27
N ASP A 47 -13.66 11.33 27.54
CA ASP A 47 -14.38 12.20 28.46
C ASP A 47 -13.65 13.51 28.71
N TRP A 48 -12.31 13.42 28.80
CA TRP A 48 -11.49 14.61 29.00
C TRP A 48 -11.53 15.53 27.78
N LEU A 49 -11.40 15.00 26.56
CA LEU A 49 -11.47 15.76 25.32
C LEU A 49 -12.84 16.45 25.17
N ALA A 50 -13.93 15.73 25.41
CA ALA A 50 -15.28 16.27 25.33
C ALA A 50 -15.56 17.42 26.32
N LYS A 51 -14.90 17.41 27.50
CA LYS A 51 -15.05 18.45 28.53
C LYS A 51 -14.18 19.68 28.29
N HIS A 52 -13.04 19.54 27.63
CA HIS A 52 -12.00 20.60 27.59
C HIS A 52 -11.79 21.21 26.21
N LEU A 53 -12.17 20.50 25.13
CA LEU A 53 -12.03 21.01 23.76
C LEU A 53 -13.26 21.79 23.31
N GLN A 54 -13.08 22.63 22.31
CA GLN A 54 -14.12 23.49 21.72
C GLN A 54 -14.12 23.35 20.22
N ALA A 55 -15.28 23.55 19.60
CA ALA A 55 -15.43 23.48 18.14
C ALA A 55 -14.55 24.48 17.36
N THR A 56 -14.05 25.51 18.02
CA THR A 56 -13.13 26.52 17.43
C THR A 56 -11.66 26.16 17.59
N ASP A 57 -11.32 25.06 18.30
CA ASP A 57 -9.94 24.66 18.51
C ASP A 57 -9.32 24.14 17.22
N ARG A 58 -8.04 24.47 17.00
CA ARG A 58 -7.16 23.75 16.08
C ARG A 58 -6.32 22.78 16.87
N VAL A 59 -6.30 21.53 16.43
CA VAL A 59 -5.60 20.47 17.14
C VAL A 59 -4.51 19.85 16.25
N VAL A 60 -3.37 19.56 16.83
CA VAL A 60 -2.31 18.77 16.20
C VAL A 60 -2.00 17.52 17.01
N ILE A 61 -1.86 16.40 16.32
CA ILE A 61 -1.40 15.13 16.86
C ILE A 61 -0.22 14.62 16.07
N GLU A 62 0.68 13.84 16.68
CA GLU A 62 1.74 13.17 15.93
C GLU A 62 1.28 11.86 15.28
N SER A 63 1.82 11.53 14.11
CA SER A 63 1.56 10.27 13.42
C SER A 63 2.23 9.10 14.14
N THR A 64 1.52 8.47 15.07
CA THR A 64 1.91 7.30 15.86
C THR A 64 0.99 6.09 15.55
N THR A 65 1.22 4.97 16.23
CA THR A 65 0.45 3.73 16.01
C THR A 65 -1.05 3.88 16.31
N ASN A 66 -1.40 4.62 17.36
CA ASN A 66 -2.76 4.86 17.84
C ASN A 66 -3.33 6.24 17.45
N ALA A 67 -2.62 7.00 16.63
CA ALA A 67 -3.03 8.34 16.21
C ALA A 67 -4.42 8.37 15.54
N TRP A 68 -4.76 7.33 14.78
CA TRP A 68 -6.03 7.29 14.05
C TRP A 68 -7.25 7.15 14.97
N HIS A 69 -7.12 6.43 16.07
CA HIS A 69 -8.18 6.35 17.06
C HIS A 69 -8.40 7.72 17.74
N VAL A 70 -7.32 8.38 18.14
CA VAL A 70 -7.38 9.72 18.71
C VAL A 70 -7.91 10.74 17.70
N TYR A 71 -7.54 10.61 16.43
CA TYR A 71 -8.10 11.44 15.35
C TYR A 71 -9.63 11.30 15.26
N GLU A 72 -10.16 10.07 15.30
CA GLU A 72 -11.59 9.81 15.25
C GLU A 72 -12.34 10.35 16.49
N LEU A 73 -11.71 10.37 17.68
CA LEU A 73 -12.27 11.01 18.88
C LEU A 73 -12.31 12.54 18.77
N LEU A 74 -11.32 13.14 18.12
CA LEU A 74 -11.22 14.60 17.96
C LEU A 74 -12.13 15.14 16.86
N GLU A 75 -12.38 14.36 15.80
CA GLU A 75 -13.09 14.81 14.60
C GLU A 75 -14.46 15.47 14.86
N PRO A 76 -15.32 14.96 15.80
CA PRO A 76 -16.59 15.60 16.13
C PRO A 76 -16.48 16.79 17.10
N LEU A 77 -15.31 17.02 17.71
CA LEU A 77 -15.15 17.95 18.83
C LEU A 77 -14.51 19.28 18.45
N VAL A 78 -13.73 19.32 17.35
CA VAL A 78 -12.85 20.46 17.03
C VAL A 78 -12.98 20.91 15.58
N GLY A 79 -12.59 22.14 15.29
CA GLY A 79 -12.74 22.72 13.94
C GLY A 79 -11.71 22.22 12.93
N GLU A 80 -10.49 21.92 13.37
CA GLU A 80 -9.42 21.45 12.49
C GLU A 80 -8.48 20.51 13.23
N ILE A 81 -8.10 19.41 12.55
CA ILE A 81 -7.11 18.46 13.06
C ILE A 81 -5.98 18.32 12.05
N LEU A 82 -4.77 18.57 12.48
CA LEU A 82 -3.55 18.32 11.71
C LEU A 82 -2.80 17.11 12.27
N VAL A 83 -2.31 16.25 11.39
CA VAL A 83 -1.45 15.13 11.77
C VAL A 83 -0.02 15.46 11.37
N ALA A 84 0.85 15.60 12.34
CA ALA A 84 2.24 15.99 12.16
C ALA A 84 3.12 14.80 11.74
N ASN A 85 4.13 15.07 10.93
CA ASN A 85 5.20 14.13 10.62
C ASN A 85 6.30 14.19 11.70
N PRO A 86 6.46 13.18 12.57
CA PRO A 86 7.38 13.24 13.70
C PRO A 86 8.84 13.43 13.28
N ILE A 87 9.26 12.86 12.14
CA ILE A 87 10.62 12.99 11.63
C ILE A 87 10.91 14.45 11.24
N LYS A 88 9.97 15.10 10.56
CA LYS A 88 10.12 16.49 10.11
C LYS A 88 9.97 17.49 11.28
N VAL A 89 9.03 17.20 12.19
CA VAL A 89 8.92 17.99 13.44
C VAL A 89 10.23 17.95 14.22
N GLY A 90 10.84 16.77 14.39
CA GLY A 90 12.13 16.63 15.06
C GLY A 90 13.31 17.36 14.37
N GLN A 91 13.21 17.65 13.07
CA GLN A 91 14.20 18.46 12.35
C GLN A 91 14.04 19.97 12.60
N ILE A 92 12.81 20.41 12.90
CA ILE A 92 12.48 21.83 13.18
C ILE A 92 12.69 22.12 14.66
N ALA A 93 12.26 21.22 15.54
CA ALA A 93 12.24 21.36 16.99
C ALA A 93 13.52 20.78 17.64
N CYS A 94 14.66 21.41 17.44
CA CYS A 94 15.93 20.99 18.07
C CYS A 94 16.03 21.48 19.52
N ALA A 95 15.38 20.77 20.46
CA ALA A 95 15.53 21.07 21.89
C ALA A 95 16.70 20.28 22.52
N ARG A 96 17.54 20.95 23.33
CA ARG A 96 18.64 20.29 24.09
C ARG A 96 18.11 19.35 25.19
N VAL A 97 16.94 19.63 25.74
CA VAL A 97 16.27 18.83 26.78
C VAL A 97 14.91 18.46 26.29
N LYS A 98 14.71 17.18 26.05
CA LYS A 98 13.42 16.60 25.62
C LYS A 98 12.63 16.08 26.82
N THR A 99 11.39 16.53 26.94
CA THR A 99 10.40 15.97 27.86
C THR A 99 9.05 16.04 27.14
N ASP A 100 8.16 15.09 27.35
CA ASP A 100 6.84 15.04 26.73
C ASP A 100 6.09 16.38 26.87
N LYS A 101 6.16 17.01 28.04
CA LYS A 101 5.55 18.32 28.29
C LYS A 101 6.08 19.43 27.39
N LYS A 102 7.41 19.50 27.21
CA LYS A 102 8.05 20.51 26.35
C LYS A 102 7.79 20.23 24.88
N ASP A 103 7.87 18.96 24.48
CA ASP A 103 7.65 18.56 23.11
C ASP A 103 6.19 18.85 22.69
N THR A 104 5.21 18.61 23.58
CA THR A 104 3.80 18.97 23.33
C THR A 104 3.60 20.49 23.20
N LEU A 105 4.21 21.31 24.06
CA LEU A 105 4.13 22.78 23.95
C LEU A 105 4.80 23.29 22.67
N ILE A 106 5.95 22.73 22.29
CA ILE A 106 6.61 23.08 21.02
C ILE A 106 5.69 22.74 19.84
N LEU A 107 5.06 21.59 19.86
CA LEU A 107 4.12 21.17 18.81
C LEU A 107 2.92 22.12 18.72
N ALA A 108 2.35 22.57 19.86
CA ALA A 108 1.27 23.56 19.89
C ALA A 108 1.74 24.92 19.33
N ARG A 109 2.95 25.37 19.65
CA ARG A 109 3.53 26.60 19.09
C ARG A 109 3.79 26.51 17.59
N LEU A 110 4.26 25.36 17.10
CA LEU A 110 4.39 25.11 15.65
C LEU A 110 3.03 25.18 14.95
N LEU A 111 1.96 24.69 15.60
CA LEU A 111 0.61 24.80 15.09
C LEU A 111 0.15 26.26 15.00
N ALA A 112 0.33 27.04 16.09
CA ALA A 112 -0.01 28.47 16.12
C ALA A 112 0.73 29.27 15.04
N ALA A 113 2.01 28.94 14.80
CA ALA A 113 2.84 29.54 13.77
C ALA A 113 2.59 29.02 12.34
N ASN A 114 1.65 28.07 12.11
CA ASN A 114 1.42 27.39 10.83
C ASN A 114 2.67 26.68 10.25
N LEU A 115 3.56 26.19 11.09
CA LEU A 115 4.81 25.53 10.72
C LEU A 115 4.79 24.01 10.87
N VAL A 116 3.63 23.40 11.15
CA VAL A 116 3.52 21.95 11.31
C VAL A 116 3.70 21.26 9.97
N PRO A 117 4.71 20.39 9.81
CA PRO A 117 4.85 19.55 8.62
C PRO A 117 3.82 18.41 8.67
N THR A 118 2.71 18.58 7.95
CA THR A 118 1.60 17.66 8.00
C THR A 118 1.82 16.40 7.17
N VAL A 119 1.13 15.32 7.56
CA VAL A 119 0.92 14.12 6.74
C VAL A 119 -0.52 14.04 6.30
N TRP A 120 -0.74 13.46 5.12
CA TRP A 120 -2.08 13.21 4.63
C TRP A 120 -2.83 12.20 5.52
N VAL A 121 -4.04 12.54 5.93
CA VAL A 121 -4.93 11.68 6.72
C VAL A 121 -5.69 10.75 5.76
N PRO A 122 -5.41 9.44 5.79
CA PRO A 122 -6.12 8.53 4.90
C PRO A 122 -7.54 8.28 5.43
N PRO A 123 -8.56 8.26 4.55
CA PRO A 123 -9.91 7.86 4.92
C PRO A 123 -9.95 6.47 5.57
N LYS A 124 -10.97 6.19 6.38
CA LYS A 124 -11.10 4.94 7.16
C LYS A 124 -10.94 3.68 6.29
N HIS A 125 -11.66 3.61 5.16
CA HIS A 125 -11.56 2.48 4.24
C HIS A 125 -10.13 2.24 3.69
N VAL A 126 -9.35 3.32 3.48
CA VAL A 126 -7.94 3.21 3.07
C VAL A 126 -7.08 2.68 4.22
N ARG A 127 -7.34 3.12 5.45
CA ARG A 127 -6.61 2.67 6.65
C ARG A 127 -6.83 1.18 6.90
N GLU A 128 -8.07 0.72 6.82
CA GLU A 128 -8.44 -0.70 6.96
C GLU A 128 -7.74 -1.58 5.92
N MET A 129 -7.76 -1.17 4.67
CA MET A 129 -7.07 -1.89 3.61
C MET A 129 -5.54 -1.89 3.79
N ARG A 130 -4.96 -0.81 4.29
CA ARG A 130 -3.53 -0.76 4.64
C ARG A 130 -3.17 -1.74 5.75
N GLN A 131 -4.02 -1.91 6.75
CA GLN A 131 -3.83 -2.91 7.81
C GLN A 131 -3.84 -4.32 7.24
N LEU A 132 -4.80 -4.65 6.39
CA LEU A 132 -4.92 -5.96 5.75
C LEU A 132 -3.69 -6.29 4.88
N VAL A 133 -3.23 -5.34 4.06
CA VAL A 133 -2.00 -5.47 3.26
C VAL A 133 -0.77 -5.68 4.15
N SER A 134 -0.67 -4.91 5.24
CA SER A 134 0.43 -5.02 6.20
C SER A 134 0.46 -6.37 6.91
N GLN A 135 -0.70 -6.83 7.39
CA GLN A 135 -0.85 -8.15 8.03
C GLN A 135 -0.44 -9.28 7.08
N ARG A 136 -0.93 -9.22 5.82
CA ARG A 136 -0.52 -10.22 4.81
C ARG A 136 0.99 -10.24 4.63
N ARG A 137 1.63 -9.10 4.56
CA ARG A 137 3.09 -8.99 4.40
C ARG A 137 3.83 -9.59 5.60
N GLN A 138 3.36 -9.36 6.83
CA GLN A 138 3.94 -9.95 8.04
C GLN A 138 3.85 -11.48 7.99
N LEU A 139 2.69 -12.04 7.65
CA LEU A 139 2.50 -13.49 7.52
C LEU A 139 3.38 -14.10 6.43
N VAL A 140 3.56 -13.42 5.28
CA VAL A 140 4.50 -13.85 4.24
C VAL A 140 5.94 -13.84 4.76
N GLY A 141 6.31 -12.83 5.56
CA GLY A 141 7.62 -12.78 6.22
C GLY A 141 7.85 -13.96 7.16
N MET A 142 6.87 -14.27 8.04
CA MET A 142 6.91 -15.43 8.94
C MET A 142 6.99 -16.74 8.16
N HIS A 143 6.18 -16.90 7.11
CA HIS A 143 6.22 -18.07 6.24
C HIS A 143 7.62 -18.25 5.61
N THR A 144 8.23 -17.16 5.14
CA THR A 144 9.58 -17.21 4.57
C THR A 144 10.63 -17.63 5.61
N GLN A 145 10.52 -17.13 6.84
CA GLN A 145 11.41 -17.53 7.95
C GLN A 145 11.30 -19.05 8.24
N VAL A 146 10.07 -19.59 8.31
CA VAL A 146 9.84 -21.03 8.50
C VAL A 146 10.48 -21.83 7.37
N VAL A 147 10.23 -21.45 6.11
CA VAL A 147 10.82 -22.11 4.93
C VAL A 147 12.35 -22.05 4.96
N ASN A 148 12.95 -20.93 5.38
CA ASN A 148 14.39 -20.81 5.52
C ASN A 148 14.96 -21.72 6.61
N ARG A 149 14.28 -21.91 7.77
CA ARG A 149 14.66 -22.90 8.79
C ARG A 149 14.66 -24.30 8.22
N MET A 150 13.61 -24.71 7.51
CA MET A 150 13.52 -26.01 6.83
C MET A 150 14.66 -26.21 5.83
N HIS A 151 15.01 -25.16 5.06
CA HIS A 151 16.17 -25.19 4.17
C HIS A 151 17.49 -25.39 4.93
N SER A 152 17.64 -24.73 6.07
CA SER A 152 18.84 -24.87 6.91
C SER A 152 19.03 -26.33 7.40
N VAL A 153 17.94 -27.00 7.82
CA VAL A 153 17.98 -28.43 8.17
C VAL A 153 18.51 -29.25 7.00
N SER A 154 17.93 -29.09 5.80
CA SER A 154 18.35 -29.87 4.65
C SER A 154 19.80 -29.58 4.20
N HIS A 155 20.26 -28.34 4.35
CA HIS A 155 21.65 -27.96 4.01
C HIS A 155 22.67 -28.58 4.97
N ARG A 156 22.38 -28.64 6.27
CA ARG A 156 23.28 -29.28 7.26
C ARG A 156 23.56 -30.75 6.96
N HIS A 157 22.62 -31.43 6.34
CA HIS A 157 22.72 -32.85 6.01
C HIS A 157 23.12 -33.10 4.54
N HIS A 158 23.54 -32.09 3.80
CA HIS A 158 23.88 -32.19 2.37
C HIS A 158 22.81 -32.90 1.53
N LEU A 159 21.55 -32.78 1.92
CA LEU A 159 20.43 -33.41 1.23
C LEU A 159 20.14 -32.63 -0.05
N GLY A 160 20.39 -33.28 -1.18
CA GLY A 160 20.07 -32.74 -2.50
C GLY A 160 18.58 -32.47 -2.63
N HIS A 161 18.23 -31.32 -3.23
CA HIS A 161 16.83 -30.97 -3.43
C HIS A 161 16.50 -30.82 -4.90
N PRO A 162 15.37 -31.36 -5.35
CA PRO A 162 14.82 -31.02 -6.66
C PRO A 162 14.60 -29.51 -6.77
N LYS A 163 15.07 -28.88 -7.83
CA LYS A 163 14.83 -27.46 -8.05
C LYS A 163 13.32 -27.15 -8.08
N GLY A 164 12.86 -26.30 -7.19
CA GLY A 164 11.52 -25.67 -7.25
C GLY A 164 10.38 -26.32 -6.47
N LYS A 165 10.52 -27.54 -5.92
CA LYS A 165 9.41 -28.22 -5.19
C LYS A 165 9.80 -28.68 -3.79
N ARG A 166 10.70 -27.99 -3.14
CA ARG A 166 11.18 -28.28 -1.80
C ARG A 166 10.02 -28.27 -0.81
N PHE A 167 9.93 -29.29 0.04
CA PHE A 167 8.93 -29.41 1.09
C PHE A 167 7.47 -29.64 0.62
N GLN A 168 7.26 -30.28 -0.52
CA GLN A 168 5.98 -30.95 -0.81
C GLN A 168 6.04 -32.37 -0.24
N GLU A 169 4.92 -32.85 0.30
CA GLU A 169 4.85 -34.17 0.97
C GLU A 169 5.43 -35.30 0.11
N LYS A 170 5.15 -35.30 -1.20
CA LYS A 170 5.66 -36.30 -2.17
C LYS A 170 7.18 -36.25 -2.40
N ASP A 171 7.85 -35.16 -2.05
CA ASP A 171 9.27 -34.95 -2.30
C ASP A 171 10.13 -35.04 -1.01
N MET A 172 9.57 -35.58 0.09
CA MET A 172 10.17 -35.56 1.42
C MET A 172 10.80 -36.88 1.90
N GLY A 173 11.01 -37.84 1.01
CA GLY A 173 11.70 -39.12 1.36
C GLY A 173 13.07 -38.97 2.02
N TRP A 174 13.75 -37.84 1.82
CA TRP A 174 15.00 -37.48 2.51
C TRP A 174 14.84 -37.28 4.03
N ARG A 175 13.61 -37.02 4.51
CA ARG A 175 13.28 -36.85 5.92
C ARG A 175 13.66 -38.07 6.76
N GLU A 176 13.60 -39.27 6.22
CA GLU A 176 13.96 -40.50 6.89
C GLU A 176 15.45 -40.57 7.26
N LYS A 177 16.29 -39.79 6.55
CA LYS A 177 17.73 -39.68 6.84
C LYS A 177 18.06 -38.78 8.02
N LEU A 178 17.06 -38.03 8.55
CA LEU A 178 17.25 -37.15 9.69
C LEU A 178 17.18 -37.91 11.03
N GLY A 179 17.87 -37.41 12.04
CA GLY A 179 17.71 -37.82 13.41
C GLY A 179 16.31 -37.52 13.98
N ARG A 180 15.92 -38.21 15.06
CA ARG A 180 14.59 -38.10 15.69
C ARG A 180 14.21 -36.62 15.99
N MET A 181 15.13 -35.86 16.61
CA MET A 181 14.85 -34.48 17.02
C MET A 181 14.70 -33.53 15.82
N GLU A 182 15.49 -33.73 14.78
CA GLU A 182 15.41 -32.89 13.56
C GLU A 182 14.13 -33.20 12.79
N ARG A 183 13.70 -34.44 12.72
CA ARG A 183 12.39 -34.81 12.18
C ARG A 183 11.26 -34.11 12.93
N PHE A 184 11.30 -34.15 14.25
CA PHE A 184 10.30 -33.47 15.09
C PHE A 184 10.26 -31.97 14.83
N GLN A 185 11.42 -31.29 14.77
CA GLN A 185 11.49 -29.85 14.43
C GLN A 185 10.95 -29.57 13.04
N LEU A 186 11.30 -30.39 12.06
CA LEU A 186 10.83 -30.26 10.69
C LEU A 186 9.31 -30.42 10.58
N ASP A 187 8.71 -31.34 11.37
CA ASP A 187 7.27 -31.55 11.39
C ASP A 187 6.53 -30.32 11.94
N LEU A 188 7.03 -29.73 13.03
CA LEU A 188 6.48 -28.48 13.56
C LEU A 188 6.58 -27.33 12.56
N ASP A 189 7.70 -27.24 11.83
CA ASP A 189 7.86 -26.21 10.78
C ASP A 189 6.94 -26.47 9.58
N LEU A 190 6.65 -27.72 9.23
CA LEU A 190 5.69 -28.07 8.17
C LEU A 190 4.26 -27.68 8.55
N GLU A 191 3.85 -27.96 9.77
CA GLU A 191 2.53 -27.56 10.30
C GLU A 191 2.41 -26.03 10.35
N THR A 192 3.43 -25.34 10.87
CA THR A 192 3.48 -23.87 10.91
C THR A 192 3.41 -23.28 9.52
N LYS A 193 4.16 -23.82 8.55
CA LYS A 193 4.11 -23.41 7.13
C LYS A 193 2.71 -23.56 6.55
N LYS A 194 2.03 -24.70 6.80
CA LYS A 194 0.67 -24.99 6.33
C LYS A 194 -0.33 -23.98 6.91
N TYR A 195 -0.25 -23.74 8.23
CA TYR A 195 -1.09 -22.76 8.93
C TYR A 195 -0.92 -21.34 8.37
N LEU A 196 0.32 -20.86 8.29
CA LEU A 196 0.62 -19.53 7.74
C LEU A 196 0.15 -19.38 6.29
N LYS A 197 0.31 -20.42 5.47
CA LYS A 197 -0.19 -20.43 4.10
C LYS A 197 -1.71 -20.26 4.06
N GLY A 198 -2.46 -20.97 4.91
CA GLY A 198 -3.91 -20.82 5.03
C GLY A 198 -4.32 -19.38 5.39
N GLN A 199 -3.65 -18.75 6.36
CA GLN A 199 -3.90 -17.36 6.74
C GLN A 199 -3.60 -16.38 5.58
N ILE A 200 -2.49 -16.57 4.87
CA ILE A 200 -2.13 -15.77 3.70
C ILE A 200 -3.18 -15.89 2.60
N ASP A 201 -3.70 -17.08 2.37
CA ASP A 201 -4.71 -17.33 1.34
C ASP A 201 -6.06 -16.69 1.71
N GLN A 202 -6.47 -16.72 2.98
CA GLN A 202 -7.65 -16.03 3.48
C GLN A 202 -7.57 -14.52 3.26
N ILE A 203 -6.46 -13.89 3.66
CA ILE A 203 -6.28 -12.45 3.45
C ILE A 203 -6.18 -12.13 1.95
N THR A 204 -5.57 -12.99 1.16
CA THR A 204 -5.48 -12.80 -0.29
C THR A 204 -6.85 -12.84 -0.94
N LYS A 205 -7.74 -13.73 -0.48
CA LYS A 205 -9.13 -13.82 -0.92
C LYS A 205 -9.91 -12.55 -0.53
N GLU A 206 -9.76 -12.08 0.70
CA GLU A 206 -10.40 -10.84 1.17
C GLU A 206 -9.93 -9.62 0.35
N LEU A 207 -8.63 -9.49 0.10
CA LEU A 207 -8.10 -8.44 -0.79
C LEU A 207 -8.67 -8.54 -2.20
N GLY A 208 -8.88 -9.77 -2.70
CA GLY A 208 -9.54 -10.02 -3.97
C GLY A 208 -10.96 -9.51 -3.99
N SER A 209 -11.73 -9.85 -2.96
CA SER A 209 -13.10 -9.39 -2.76
C SER A 209 -13.18 -7.86 -2.75
N ARG A 210 -12.44 -7.22 -1.84
CA ARG A 210 -12.42 -5.75 -1.69
C ARG A 210 -11.90 -5.01 -2.93
N SER A 211 -11.06 -5.65 -3.73
CA SER A 211 -10.53 -5.03 -4.95
C SER A 211 -11.60 -4.79 -6.02
N HIS A 212 -12.78 -5.39 -5.88
CA HIS A 212 -13.93 -5.23 -6.78
C HIS A 212 -14.99 -4.27 -6.23
N GLU A 213 -14.83 -3.78 -5.01
CA GLU A 213 -15.71 -2.78 -4.40
C GLU A 213 -15.22 -1.36 -4.72
N GLU A 214 -16.14 -0.39 -4.73
CA GLU A 214 -15.74 1.02 -4.82
C GLU A 214 -15.01 1.45 -3.53
N PRO A 215 -13.99 2.30 -3.63
CA PRO A 215 -13.51 2.98 -4.84
C PRO A 215 -12.45 2.22 -5.63
N TRP A 216 -12.15 0.95 -5.31
CA TRP A 216 -11.00 0.21 -5.84
C TRP A 216 -11.22 -0.41 -7.22
N ALA A 217 -12.47 -0.80 -7.52
CA ALA A 217 -12.81 -1.61 -8.70
C ALA A 217 -12.32 -1.01 -10.02
N ASN A 218 -12.59 0.28 -10.25
CA ASN A 218 -12.17 0.99 -11.46
C ASN A 218 -10.65 1.11 -11.54
N GLN A 219 -10.01 1.45 -10.43
CA GLN A 219 -8.56 1.61 -10.38
C GLN A 219 -7.83 0.28 -10.58
N MET A 220 -8.37 -0.83 -10.00
CA MET A 220 -7.83 -2.17 -10.21
C MET A 220 -7.91 -2.60 -11.67
N MET A 221 -9.02 -2.35 -12.35
CA MET A 221 -9.18 -2.62 -13.77
C MET A 221 -8.03 -2.00 -14.59
N TYR A 222 -7.70 -0.74 -14.33
CA TYR A 222 -6.61 -0.07 -15.03
C TYR A 222 -5.23 -0.64 -14.64
N LEU A 223 -4.96 -0.92 -13.37
CA LEU A 223 -3.67 -1.47 -12.96
C LEU A 223 -3.42 -2.88 -13.47
N MET A 224 -4.46 -3.68 -13.60
CA MET A 224 -4.35 -5.05 -14.12
C MET A 224 -3.87 -5.10 -15.58
N GLN A 225 -3.99 -4.04 -16.35
CA GLN A 225 -3.42 -3.94 -17.69
C GLN A 225 -1.90 -3.90 -17.70
N ILE A 226 -1.27 -3.39 -16.64
CA ILE A 226 0.19 -3.24 -16.58
C ILE A 226 0.82 -4.62 -16.29
N PRO A 227 1.86 -5.04 -17.07
CA PRO A 227 2.57 -6.28 -16.83
C PRO A 227 3.12 -6.36 -15.39
N GLY A 228 2.96 -7.51 -14.74
CA GLY A 228 3.45 -7.74 -13.38
C GLY A 228 2.47 -7.36 -12.27
N PHE A 229 1.47 -6.51 -12.53
CA PHE A 229 0.41 -6.27 -11.56
C PHE A 229 -0.54 -7.49 -11.46
N GLY A 230 -0.98 -7.75 -10.26
CA GLY A 230 -2.04 -8.69 -9.89
C GLY A 230 -2.77 -8.10 -8.69
N VAL A 231 -3.78 -8.80 -8.15
CA VAL A 231 -4.64 -8.27 -7.06
C VAL A 231 -3.82 -7.76 -5.87
N VAL A 232 -2.91 -8.58 -5.34
CA VAL A 232 -2.11 -8.21 -4.16
C VAL A 232 -1.24 -6.98 -4.41
N THR A 233 -0.51 -6.94 -5.54
CA THR A 233 0.35 -5.80 -5.86
C THR A 233 -0.46 -4.57 -6.22
N GLY A 234 -1.59 -4.74 -6.91
CA GLY A 234 -2.53 -3.66 -7.21
C GLY A 234 -3.10 -3.03 -5.94
N MET A 235 -3.69 -3.83 -5.06
CA MET A 235 -4.22 -3.35 -3.78
C MET A 235 -3.14 -2.73 -2.89
N THR A 236 -1.93 -3.28 -2.88
CA THR A 236 -0.80 -2.67 -2.14
C THR A 236 -0.47 -1.27 -2.67
N VAL A 237 -0.45 -1.09 -3.98
CA VAL A 237 -0.16 0.20 -4.62
C VAL A 237 -1.32 1.18 -4.42
N LEU A 238 -2.56 0.76 -4.66
CA LEU A 238 -3.74 1.61 -4.52
C LEU A 238 -3.94 2.09 -3.08
N THR A 239 -3.83 1.21 -2.11
CA THR A 239 -3.97 1.57 -0.69
C THR A 239 -2.84 2.48 -0.19
N ALA A 240 -1.62 2.29 -0.72
CA ALA A 240 -0.51 3.20 -0.41
C ALA A 240 -0.75 4.60 -1.01
N ILE A 241 -1.23 4.68 -2.24
CA ILE A 241 -1.60 5.93 -2.90
C ILE A 241 -2.81 6.56 -2.20
N GLY A 242 -3.87 5.79 -1.94
CA GLY A 242 -5.16 6.26 -1.42
C GLY A 242 -5.92 7.05 -2.47
N ASP A 243 -5.67 8.34 -2.57
CA ASP A 243 -6.20 9.22 -3.59
C ASP A 243 -5.08 9.69 -4.53
N ILE A 244 -5.24 9.48 -5.83
CA ILE A 244 -4.24 9.88 -6.84
C ILE A 244 -4.23 11.40 -7.04
N THR A 245 -5.35 12.08 -6.82
CA THR A 245 -5.49 13.53 -7.05
C THR A 245 -4.62 14.36 -6.12
N ARG A 246 -4.25 13.83 -4.95
CA ARG A 246 -3.34 14.47 -4.00
C ARG A 246 -1.89 14.63 -4.52
N PHE A 247 -1.57 14.00 -5.64
CA PHE A 247 -0.26 14.10 -6.28
C PHE A 247 -0.35 14.93 -7.56
N GLU A 248 0.03 16.19 -7.51
CA GLU A 248 0.02 17.13 -8.63
C GLU A 248 0.81 16.63 -9.85
N SER A 249 1.79 15.77 -9.63
CA SER A 249 2.65 15.23 -10.68
C SER A 249 3.21 13.85 -10.34
N PRO A 250 3.62 13.07 -11.37
CA PRO A 250 4.27 11.79 -11.15
C PRO A 250 5.56 11.91 -10.31
N LYS A 251 6.26 13.04 -10.39
CA LYS A 251 7.46 13.30 -9.56
C LYS A 251 7.13 13.34 -8.07
N LYS A 252 5.99 13.92 -7.68
CA LYS A 252 5.54 13.95 -6.28
C LYS A 252 5.21 12.54 -5.77
N LEU A 253 4.55 11.71 -6.60
CA LEU A 253 4.26 10.31 -6.24
C LEU A 253 5.56 9.47 -6.14
N VAL A 254 6.52 9.66 -7.05
CA VAL A 254 7.83 9.00 -6.99
C VAL A 254 8.59 9.40 -5.72
N SER A 255 8.57 10.67 -5.34
CA SER A 255 9.16 11.15 -4.08
C SER A 255 8.48 10.49 -2.87
N TYR A 256 7.15 10.47 -2.84
CA TYR A 256 6.36 9.82 -1.78
C TYR A 256 6.66 8.33 -1.63
N SER A 257 6.99 7.63 -2.71
CA SER A 257 7.37 6.21 -2.67
C SER A 257 8.79 5.98 -2.13
N GLY A 258 9.63 7.02 -2.10
CA GLY A 258 11.06 6.93 -1.78
C GLY A 258 11.88 6.24 -2.87
N LEU A 259 11.37 6.20 -4.12
CA LEU A 259 12.11 5.75 -5.31
C LEU A 259 12.84 6.90 -6.01
N ALA A 260 12.67 8.13 -5.55
CA ALA A 260 13.43 9.26 -6.05
C ALA A 260 14.93 9.11 -5.73
N PRO A 261 15.83 9.48 -6.66
CA PRO A 261 17.24 9.49 -6.38
C PRO A 261 17.55 10.51 -5.28
N GLY A 262 18.35 10.10 -4.30
CA GLY A 262 18.93 11.01 -3.32
C GLY A 262 20.05 11.82 -3.97
N VAL A 263 20.08 13.12 -3.69
CA VAL A 263 21.16 14.04 -4.12
C VAL A 263 21.74 14.66 -2.87
N GLU A 264 23.05 14.62 -2.77
CA GLU A 264 23.82 15.38 -1.77
C GLU A 264 24.68 16.38 -2.51
N GLN A 265 24.31 17.65 -2.35
CA GLN A 265 25.06 18.74 -2.94
C GLN A 265 25.70 19.58 -1.82
N SER A 266 27.00 19.70 -1.87
CA SER A 266 27.76 20.56 -0.96
C SER A 266 28.78 21.35 -1.79
N GLY A 267 28.52 22.64 -1.98
CA GLY A 267 29.27 23.48 -2.89
C GLY A 267 29.26 22.95 -4.32
N GLU A 268 30.43 22.82 -4.91
CA GLU A 268 30.58 22.28 -6.29
C GLU A 268 30.52 20.74 -6.37
N LYS A 269 30.51 20.06 -5.21
CA LYS A 269 30.47 18.58 -5.18
C LYS A 269 29.03 18.09 -5.21
N ASN A 270 28.64 17.46 -6.32
CA ASN A 270 27.36 16.81 -6.47
C ASN A 270 27.56 15.27 -6.41
N ARG A 271 27.12 14.63 -5.32
CA ARG A 271 27.18 13.18 -5.15
C ARG A 271 25.78 12.58 -5.27
N GLY A 272 25.57 11.77 -6.31
CA GLY A 272 24.37 10.93 -6.39
C GLY A 272 24.39 9.89 -5.27
N ARG A 273 23.39 9.93 -4.39
CA ARG A 273 23.10 8.82 -3.48
C ARG A 273 22.10 7.88 -4.16
N GLY A 274 21.97 6.64 -3.67
CA GLY A 274 20.91 5.74 -4.13
C GLY A 274 19.52 6.39 -4.01
N ILE A 275 18.47 5.59 -3.94
CA ILE A 275 17.11 6.13 -3.69
C ILE A 275 16.98 6.63 -2.25
N THR A 276 16.09 7.61 -2.01
CA THR A 276 15.90 8.23 -0.69
C THR A 276 15.42 7.24 0.37
N LYS A 277 14.66 6.22 -0.03
CA LYS A 277 13.99 5.22 0.85
C LYS A 277 13.01 5.84 1.85
N GLU A 278 12.76 7.13 1.79
CA GLU A 278 11.74 7.81 2.55
C GLU A 278 10.34 7.42 2.01
N GLY A 279 9.36 7.32 2.91
CA GLY A 279 7.99 6.93 2.53
C GLY A 279 7.72 5.43 2.62
N ARG A 280 6.63 4.96 2.02
CA ARG A 280 6.04 3.64 2.28
C ARG A 280 6.86 2.48 1.72
N LYS A 281 7.30 1.61 2.61
CA LYS A 281 8.08 0.40 2.28
C LYS A 281 7.27 -0.57 1.42
N GLU A 282 5.97 -0.69 1.67
CA GLU A 282 5.05 -1.58 0.96
C GLU A 282 4.92 -1.18 -0.51
N LEU A 283 4.79 0.13 -0.78
CA LEU A 283 4.72 0.66 -2.14
C LEU A 283 6.00 0.34 -2.94
N ARG A 284 7.17 0.60 -2.34
CA ARG A 284 8.46 0.29 -2.99
C ARG A 284 8.60 -1.20 -3.28
N TRP A 285 8.28 -2.04 -2.29
CA TRP A 285 8.33 -3.49 -2.45
C TRP A 285 7.42 -3.96 -3.60
N ALA A 286 6.16 -3.53 -3.60
CA ALA A 286 5.20 -3.93 -4.64
C ALA A 286 5.69 -3.53 -6.04
N LEU A 287 6.22 -2.31 -6.20
CA LEU A 287 6.71 -1.83 -7.48
C LEU A 287 7.97 -2.56 -7.95
N VAL A 288 8.86 -2.95 -7.04
CA VAL A 288 10.03 -3.78 -7.38
C VAL A 288 9.60 -5.17 -7.83
N GLU A 289 8.62 -5.79 -7.16
CA GLU A 289 8.06 -7.08 -7.57
C GLU A 289 7.39 -6.99 -8.95
N VAL A 290 6.60 -5.92 -9.17
CA VAL A 290 5.98 -5.65 -10.47
C VAL A 290 7.05 -5.46 -11.56
N ALA A 291 8.10 -4.70 -11.27
CA ALA A 291 9.18 -4.44 -12.22
C ALA A 291 9.90 -5.74 -12.64
N GLN A 292 10.21 -6.62 -11.68
CA GLN A 292 10.84 -7.91 -11.99
C GLN A 292 9.97 -8.79 -12.90
N ARG A 293 8.65 -8.77 -12.68
CA ARG A 293 7.69 -9.51 -13.50
C ARG A 293 7.47 -8.86 -14.87
N ALA A 294 7.37 -7.53 -14.92
CA ALA A 294 7.21 -6.78 -16.15
C ALA A 294 8.36 -7.02 -17.12
N VAL A 295 9.60 -6.94 -16.63
CA VAL A 295 10.82 -7.22 -17.43
C VAL A 295 10.83 -8.64 -18.02
N LYS A 296 10.23 -9.63 -17.31
CA LYS A 296 10.15 -11.02 -17.81
C LYS A 296 8.99 -11.22 -18.79
N ALA A 297 7.89 -10.50 -18.60
CA ALA A 297 6.65 -10.74 -19.30
C ALA A 297 6.44 -9.88 -20.55
N ASP A 298 7.13 -8.74 -20.65
CA ASP A 298 6.83 -7.74 -21.67
C ASP A 298 8.10 -7.30 -22.41
N PRO A 299 8.10 -7.32 -23.77
CA PRO A 299 9.27 -6.96 -24.56
C PRO A 299 9.73 -5.51 -24.41
N HIS A 300 8.80 -4.56 -24.19
CA HIS A 300 9.14 -3.14 -23.98
C HIS A 300 9.98 -2.97 -22.70
N TRP A 301 9.47 -3.49 -21.57
CA TRP A 301 10.17 -3.43 -20.28
C TRP A 301 11.49 -4.20 -20.30
N LYS A 302 11.55 -5.31 -21.03
CA LYS A 302 12.80 -6.08 -21.22
C LYS A 302 13.86 -5.27 -21.97
N ARG A 303 13.50 -4.59 -23.07
CA ARG A 303 14.44 -3.73 -23.81
C ARG A 303 14.97 -2.60 -22.94
N LEU A 304 14.07 -1.86 -22.28
CA LEU A 304 14.46 -0.77 -21.38
C LEU A 304 15.40 -1.27 -20.26
N PHE A 305 15.11 -2.43 -19.69
CA PHE A 305 15.95 -3.03 -18.67
C PHE A 305 17.37 -3.35 -19.19
N ILE A 306 17.51 -3.92 -20.39
CA ILE A 306 18.80 -4.23 -21.03
C ILE A 306 19.58 -2.93 -21.28
N GLU A 307 18.94 -1.88 -21.73
CA GLU A 307 19.57 -0.56 -21.93
C GLU A 307 20.11 0.02 -20.62
N LEU A 308 19.30 -0.05 -19.57
CA LEU A 308 19.72 0.41 -18.23
C LEU A 308 20.89 -0.41 -17.68
N GLN A 309 20.93 -1.72 -17.93
CA GLN A 309 22.03 -2.58 -17.48
C GLN A 309 23.39 -2.28 -18.13
N ARG A 310 23.42 -1.58 -19.26
CA ARG A 310 24.69 -1.13 -19.89
C ARG A 310 25.47 -0.15 -19.02
N ARG A 311 24.78 0.60 -18.12
CA ARG A 311 25.35 1.68 -17.31
C ARG A 311 25.15 1.53 -15.81
N MET A 312 24.39 0.52 -15.36
CA MET A 312 24.11 0.34 -13.93
C MET A 312 23.92 -1.14 -13.57
N HIS A 313 24.15 -1.47 -12.29
CA HIS A 313 23.96 -2.81 -11.78
C HIS A 313 22.49 -3.27 -11.91
N ARG A 314 22.30 -4.59 -12.06
CA ARG A 314 20.99 -5.22 -12.25
C ARG A 314 19.90 -4.72 -11.29
N ASN A 315 20.21 -4.64 -9.99
CA ASN A 315 19.22 -4.21 -8.98
C ASN A 315 18.87 -2.72 -9.11
N GLN A 316 19.83 -1.88 -9.51
CA GLN A 316 19.57 -0.46 -9.80
C GLN A 316 18.69 -0.31 -11.05
N ALA A 317 18.91 -1.12 -12.08
CA ALA A 317 18.06 -1.14 -13.27
C ALA A 317 16.60 -1.53 -12.93
N ILE A 318 16.39 -2.56 -12.09
CA ILE A 318 15.04 -2.93 -11.62
C ILE A 318 14.38 -1.79 -10.86
N VAL A 319 15.10 -1.09 -9.99
CA VAL A 319 14.57 0.06 -9.25
C VAL A 319 14.22 1.23 -10.19
N ALA A 320 15.01 1.45 -11.24
CA ALA A 320 14.69 2.43 -12.28
C ALA A 320 13.41 2.05 -13.04
N ILE A 321 13.24 0.78 -13.42
CA ILE A 321 11.99 0.28 -14.02
C ILE A 321 10.81 0.48 -13.05
N ALA A 322 10.96 0.17 -11.75
CA ALA A 322 9.93 0.40 -10.75
C ALA A 322 9.48 1.87 -10.68
N ARG A 323 10.42 2.82 -10.82
CA ARG A 323 10.13 4.25 -10.91
C ARG A 323 9.36 4.61 -12.18
N HIS A 324 9.74 4.07 -13.33
CA HIS A 324 9.01 4.28 -14.59
C HIS A 324 7.58 3.70 -14.52
N LEU A 325 7.42 2.52 -13.93
CA LEU A 325 6.10 1.91 -13.69
C LEU A 325 5.24 2.77 -12.78
N LEU A 326 5.80 3.39 -11.74
CA LEU A 326 5.05 4.29 -10.87
C LEU A 326 4.61 5.57 -11.59
N THR A 327 5.43 6.11 -12.48
CA THR A 327 5.04 7.22 -13.37
C THR A 327 3.87 6.81 -14.27
N LEU A 328 3.93 5.61 -14.86
CA LEU A 328 2.84 5.06 -15.66
C LEU A 328 1.56 4.88 -14.83
N VAL A 329 1.66 4.34 -13.60
CA VAL A 329 0.53 4.21 -12.67
C VAL A 329 -0.12 5.58 -12.42
N TRP A 330 0.67 6.62 -12.16
CA TRP A 330 0.14 7.97 -11.98
C TRP A 330 -0.62 8.44 -13.24
N THR A 331 -0.05 8.29 -14.42
CA THR A 331 -0.67 8.70 -15.68
C THR A 331 -2.00 7.96 -15.92
N ILE A 332 -2.01 6.65 -15.73
CA ILE A 332 -3.20 5.81 -15.93
C ILE A 332 -4.31 6.18 -14.94
N LEU A 333 -3.99 6.31 -13.66
CA LEU A 333 -4.99 6.59 -12.62
C LEU A 333 -5.50 8.03 -12.66
N SER A 334 -4.67 9.00 -13.04
CA SER A 334 -5.08 10.42 -13.13
C SER A 334 -5.85 10.75 -14.40
N GLN A 335 -5.61 10.04 -15.51
CA GLN A 335 -6.19 10.34 -16.82
C GLN A 335 -7.24 9.29 -17.25
N GLY A 336 -7.39 8.17 -16.54
CA GLY A 336 -8.30 7.08 -16.94
C GLY A 336 -7.93 6.45 -18.29
N LYS A 337 -6.63 6.43 -18.65
CA LYS A 337 -6.18 5.92 -19.95
C LYS A 337 -5.76 4.46 -19.86
N SER A 338 -6.08 3.70 -20.92
CA SER A 338 -5.64 2.32 -21.07
C SER A 338 -4.16 2.21 -21.40
N TYR A 339 -3.53 1.10 -21.00
CA TYR A 339 -2.15 0.76 -21.31
C TYR A 339 -2.05 -0.01 -22.63
N HIS A 340 -1.53 0.64 -23.69
CA HIS A 340 -1.61 0.10 -25.06
C HIS A 340 -0.55 -0.92 -25.46
N TYR A 341 0.40 -1.26 -24.57
CA TYR A 341 1.54 -2.12 -24.93
C TYR A 341 1.41 -3.59 -24.48
N TYR A 342 0.31 -3.93 -23.78
CA TYR A 342 0.11 -5.29 -23.28
C TYR A 342 -0.96 -6.00 -24.08
N SER A 343 -0.77 -7.30 -24.40
CA SER A 343 -1.71 -8.01 -25.24
C SER A 343 -3.05 -8.27 -24.53
N ASP A 344 -4.14 -8.23 -25.32
CA ASP A 344 -5.49 -8.44 -24.83
C ASP A 344 -5.66 -9.81 -24.17
N GLU A 345 -4.98 -10.86 -24.70
CA GLU A 345 -5.01 -12.21 -24.13
C GLU A 345 -4.44 -12.24 -22.72
N ARG A 346 -3.34 -11.51 -22.48
CA ARG A 346 -2.72 -11.46 -21.14
C ARG A 346 -3.54 -10.63 -20.16
N ILE A 347 -4.22 -9.59 -20.62
CA ILE A 347 -5.16 -8.82 -19.81
C ILE A 347 -6.36 -9.70 -19.47
N ALA A 348 -6.94 -10.40 -20.46
CA ALA A 348 -8.03 -11.35 -20.25
C ALA A 348 -7.67 -12.46 -19.26
N TYR A 349 -6.45 -13.02 -19.36
CA TYR A 349 -5.93 -13.99 -18.39
C TYR A 349 -5.95 -13.45 -16.96
N LYS A 350 -5.51 -12.20 -16.76
CA LYS A 350 -5.50 -11.58 -15.43
C LYS A 350 -6.90 -11.34 -14.89
N TYR A 351 -7.84 -10.87 -15.72
CA TYR A 351 -9.24 -10.71 -15.32
C TYR A 351 -9.88 -12.04 -15.00
N TYR A 352 -9.56 -13.08 -15.77
CA TYR A 352 -10.04 -14.43 -15.47
C TYR A 352 -9.51 -14.89 -14.10
N THR A 353 -8.21 -14.70 -13.83
CA THR A 353 -7.59 -15.03 -12.55
C THR A 353 -8.20 -14.21 -11.40
N TRP A 354 -8.52 -12.95 -11.64
CA TRP A 354 -9.20 -12.09 -10.68
C TRP A 354 -10.61 -12.60 -10.36
N SER A 355 -11.37 -13.03 -11.36
CA SER A 355 -12.72 -13.57 -11.20
C SER A 355 -12.81 -14.81 -10.31
N TRP A 356 -11.70 -15.56 -10.14
CA TRP A 356 -11.63 -16.70 -9.21
C TRP A 356 -11.64 -16.28 -7.73
N GLN A 357 -11.31 -15.04 -7.43
CA GLN A 357 -11.30 -14.50 -6.08
C GLN A 357 -12.62 -13.86 -5.69
N LEU A 358 -13.57 -13.78 -6.63
CA LEU A 358 -14.88 -13.15 -6.49
C LEU A 358 -15.98 -14.19 -6.45
N ASP A 359 -16.98 -13.98 -5.61
CA ASP A 359 -18.22 -14.74 -5.63
C ASP A 359 -19.16 -14.29 -6.78
N GLU A 360 -20.32 -14.88 -6.88
CA GLU A 360 -21.28 -14.59 -7.95
C GLU A 360 -21.87 -13.17 -7.82
N VAL A 361 -22.18 -12.75 -6.61
CA VAL A 361 -22.72 -11.42 -6.34
C VAL A 361 -21.71 -10.34 -6.73
N GLN A 362 -20.46 -10.53 -6.34
CA GLN A 362 -19.36 -9.62 -6.70
C GLN A 362 -19.12 -9.55 -8.21
N ARG A 363 -19.33 -10.65 -8.92
CA ARG A 363 -19.31 -10.66 -10.38
C ARG A 363 -20.59 -10.12 -11.01
N LYS A 364 -21.53 -9.58 -10.23
CA LYS A 364 -22.82 -9.05 -10.70
C LYS A 364 -23.66 -10.12 -11.43
N GLY A 365 -23.64 -11.37 -10.94
CA GLY A 365 -24.32 -12.50 -11.58
C GLY A 365 -23.63 -13.03 -12.85
N LEU A 366 -22.54 -12.42 -13.29
CA LEU A 366 -21.82 -12.85 -14.49
C LEU A 366 -21.02 -14.12 -14.23
N THR A 367 -21.04 -15.04 -15.21
CA THR A 367 -20.07 -16.13 -15.27
C THR A 367 -18.65 -15.58 -15.46
N ARG A 368 -17.60 -16.37 -15.17
CA ARG A 368 -16.21 -15.91 -15.35
C ARG A 368 -15.88 -15.44 -16.77
N PRO A 369 -16.27 -16.18 -17.84
CA PRO A 369 -16.08 -15.70 -19.21
C PRO A 369 -16.79 -14.38 -19.52
N GLN A 370 -18.02 -14.20 -18.99
CA GLN A 370 -18.79 -12.96 -19.13
C GLN A 370 -18.14 -11.81 -18.37
N PHE A 371 -17.67 -12.04 -17.15
CA PHE A 371 -16.93 -11.07 -16.36
C PHE A 371 -15.68 -10.55 -17.10
N VAL A 372 -14.91 -11.45 -17.69
CA VAL A 372 -13.73 -11.06 -18.47
C VAL A 372 -14.14 -10.20 -19.68
N ARG A 373 -15.16 -10.64 -20.44
CA ARG A 373 -15.67 -9.88 -21.60
C ARG A 373 -16.15 -8.49 -21.17
N TYR A 374 -16.93 -8.39 -20.10
CA TYR A 374 -17.40 -7.13 -19.55
C TYR A 374 -16.26 -6.14 -19.27
N TYR A 375 -15.17 -6.59 -18.61
CA TYR A 375 -14.04 -5.73 -18.30
C TYR A 375 -13.20 -5.37 -19.53
N LEU A 376 -13.06 -6.26 -20.51
CA LEU A 376 -12.43 -5.94 -21.80
C LEU A 376 -13.22 -4.86 -22.56
N MET A 377 -14.54 -4.97 -22.60
CA MET A 377 -15.42 -3.97 -23.19
C MET A 377 -15.32 -2.61 -22.47
N ARG A 378 -15.25 -2.60 -21.15
CA ARG A 378 -15.02 -1.36 -20.37
C ARG A 378 -13.74 -0.63 -20.73
N LEU A 379 -12.75 -1.35 -21.20
CA LEU A 379 -11.46 -0.78 -21.63
C LEU A 379 -11.42 -0.48 -23.14
N GLY A 380 -12.44 -0.87 -23.90
CA GLY A 380 -12.46 -0.77 -25.36
C GLY A 380 -11.41 -1.65 -26.05
N ILE A 381 -11.09 -2.82 -25.46
CA ILE A 381 -10.09 -3.76 -26.00
C ILE A 381 -10.66 -5.17 -26.11
N GLY A 382 -9.97 -6.03 -26.86
CA GLY A 382 -10.26 -7.47 -26.90
C GLY A 382 -11.51 -7.85 -27.69
N ALA A 383 -12.05 -7.00 -28.57
CA ALA A 383 -13.24 -7.28 -29.36
C ALA A 383 -13.10 -8.58 -30.16
N ASN A 384 -11.93 -8.84 -30.73
CA ASN A 384 -11.65 -10.03 -31.53
C ASN A 384 -11.25 -11.26 -30.71
N LEU A 385 -11.12 -11.13 -29.37
CA LEU A 385 -10.64 -12.20 -28.51
C LEU A 385 -11.77 -13.18 -28.20
N GLN A 386 -11.69 -14.40 -28.70
CA GLN A 386 -12.73 -15.43 -28.51
C GLN A 386 -12.42 -16.39 -27.36
N LYS A 387 -11.15 -16.54 -26.98
CA LYS A 387 -10.71 -17.53 -26.00
C LYS A 387 -9.60 -16.95 -25.12
N VAL A 388 -9.52 -17.43 -23.89
CA VAL A 388 -8.40 -17.14 -22.97
C VAL A 388 -7.77 -18.46 -22.54
N ALA A 389 -6.46 -18.59 -22.69
CA ALA A 389 -5.71 -19.77 -22.28
C ALA A 389 -5.21 -19.62 -20.84
N LEU A 390 -5.85 -20.29 -19.90
CA LEU A 390 -5.33 -20.45 -18.53
C LEU A 390 -4.30 -21.58 -18.48
N ASP A 391 -4.55 -22.64 -19.22
CA ASP A 391 -3.65 -23.72 -19.57
C ASP A 391 -3.56 -23.79 -21.11
N PRO A 392 -2.38 -23.91 -21.72
CA PRO A 392 -2.24 -24.06 -23.17
C PRO A 392 -3.07 -25.20 -23.77
N LYS A 393 -3.38 -26.23 -22.97
CA LYS A 393 -4.17 -27.39 -23.38
C LYS A 393 -5.69 -27.18 -23.31
N HIS A 394 -6.15 -26.24 -22.47
CA HIS A 394 -7.58 -26.05 -22.20
C HIS A 394 -7.95 -24.55 -22.24
N PRO A 395 -8.06 -23.95 -23.44
CA PRO A 395 -8.51 -22.58 -23.56
C PRO A 395 -10.01 -22.47 -23.22
N HIS A 396 -10.34 -21.48 -22.41
CA HIS A 396 -11.72 -21.15 -22.06
C HIS A 396 -12.31 -20.18 -23.10
N ARG A 397 -13.49 -20.51 -23.64
CA ARG A 397 -14.24 -19.60 -24.51
C ARG A 397 -14.70 -18.38 -23.70
N LEU A 398 -14.55 -17.19 -24.26
CA LEU A 398 -15.13 -15.96 -23.73
C LEU A 398 -16.54 -15.76 -24.26
N ALA A 399 -17.36 -15.07 -23.47
CA ALA A 399 -18.67 -14.59 -23.96
C ALA A 399 -18.48 -13.59 -25.10
N SER A 400 -19.48 -13.44 -25.96
CA SER A 400 -19.51 -12.39 -26.98
C SER A 400 -19.88 -11.04 -26.37
N GLU A 401 -19.63 -9.96 -27.10
CA GLU A 401 -20.05 -8.62 -26.68
C GLU A 401 -21.58 -8.50 -26.67
N ALA A 402 -22.25 -9.15 -27.64
CA ALA A 402 -23.71 -9.20 -27.70
C ALA A 402 -24.34 -9.84 -26.47
N GLU A 403 -23.78 -10.96 -25.98
CA GLU A 403 -24.25 -11.62 -24.75
C GLU A 403 -24.12 -10.66 -23.52
N ILE A 404 -23.09 -9.82 -23.46
CA ILE A 404 -22.93 -8.87 -22.35
C ILE A 404 -23.94 -7.73 -22.45
N LEU A 405 -24.18 -7.19 -23.66
CA LEU A 405 -25.15 -6.11 -23.86
C LEU A 405 -26.60 -6.59 -23.61
N GLU A 406 -26.89 -7.86 -23.89
CA GLU A 406 -28.19 -8.45 -23.55
C GLU A 406 -28.38 -8.61 -22.04
N LEU A 407 -27.33 -9.03 -21.30
CA LEU A 407 -27.37 -9.20 -19.84
C LEU A 407 -27.32 -7.88 -19.08
N MET A 408 -26.73 -6.85 -19.68
CA MET A 408 -26.49 -5.54 -19.06
C MET A 408 -26.86 -4.41 -20.03
N PRO A 409 -28.15 -4.21 -20.32
CA PRO A 409 -28.59 -3.25 -21.35
C PRO A 409 -28.24 -1.79 -21.04
N GLU A 410 -28.04 -1.45 -19.77
CA GLU A 410 -27.60 -0.11 -19.35
C GLU A 410 -26.11 0.14 -19.59
N PHE A 411 -25.35 -0.90 -19.90
CA PHE A 411 -23.90 -0.79 -20.10
C PHE A 411 -23.59 -0.19 -21.47
N GLN A 412 -22.91 0.94 -21.48
CA GLN A 412 -22.37 1.56 -22.72
C GLN A 412 -20.83 1.43 -22.69
N PRO A 413 -20.24 0.66 -23.62
CA PRO A 413 -18.80 0.61 -23.74
C PRO A 413 -18.26 1.97 -24.17
N PRO A 414 -17.06 2.36 -23.72
CA PRO A 414 -16.41 3.59 -24.20
C PRO A 414 -16.21 3.52 -25.71
N ARG A 415 -16.49 4.65 -26.39
CA ARG A 415 -16.29 4.80 -27.83
C ARG A 415 -14.82 4.90 -28.22
#